data_4aa5d7617406e721d02028a93815ea39
#
_entry.id   4aa5d7617406e721d02028a93815ea39
#
_cell.length_a   1.000
_cell.length_b   1.000
_cell.length_c   1.000
_cell.angle_alpha   90.00
_cell.angle_beta   90.00
_cell.angle_gamma   90.00
#
_symmetry.space_group_name_H-M   'P 1'
#
loop_
_entity.id
_entity.type
_entity.pdbx_description
1 polymer ?
#
loop_
_entity_poly.entity_id
_entity_poly.type
_entity_poly.pdbx_seq_one_letter_code
_entity_poly.pdbx_strand_id
1 'polypeptide(L)'
;YREDVDFGLKLTNRAGTVRIGQQAEIDISQPCYYTHYSMMIDWNGNAYLCPQDWQRRRISGNVMLHSLMDVWTSKELKQCRKKLGEGSRDMEPCQGCNADGTLHGYKHKIAWDEYYLGPNVPRAEQFACT
;
A
#
# COMPACT_ATOMS: atom_id res chain seq x y z
N TYR A 1 -17.09 -11.29 -18.97
CA TYR A 1 -17.12 -12.00 -17.69
C TYR A 1 -18.50 -12.65 -17.52
N ARG A 2 -18.53 -13.92 -17.20
CA ARG A 2 -19.76 -14.66 -16.94
C ARG A 2 -19.95 -14.79 -15.42
N GLU A 3 -20.97 -14.17 -14.87
CA GLU A 3 -21.25 -14.19 -13.43
C GLU A 3 -21.71 -15.57 -12.91
N ASP A 4 -22.20 -16.41 -13.83
CA ASP A 4 -22.69 -17.76 -13.55
C ASP A 4 -21.59 -18.82 -13.46
N VAL A 5 -20.34 -18.46 -13.73
CA VAL A 5 -19.21 -19.38 -13.71
C VAL A 5 -18.26 -19.02 -12.58
N ASP A 6 -18.15 -19.91 -11.60
CA ASP A 6 -17.12 -19.81 -10.56
C ASP A 6 -15.79 -20.33 -11.10
N PHE A 7 -14.87 -19.42 -11.39
CA PHE A 7 -13.51 -19.77 -11.80
C PHE A 7 -12.56 -19.99 -10.62
N GLY A 8 -13.04 -20.00 -9.38
CA GLY A 8 -12.22 -20.09 -8.18
C GLY A 8 -11.34 -18.86 -7.91
N LEU A 9 -11.53 -17.78 -8.68
CA LEU A 9 -10.75 -16.56 -8.54
C LEU A 9 -11.48 -15.57 -7.66
N LYS A 10 -10.85 -15.19 -6.55
CA LYS A 10 -11.31 -14.09 -5.71
C LYS A 10 -10.58 -12.81 -6.10
N LEU A 11 -11.34 -11.76 -6.38
CA LEU A 11 -10.81 -10.49 -6.84
C LEU A 11 -10.69 -9.48 -5.70
N THR A 12 -9.64 -8.67 -5.74
CA THR A 12 -9.61 -7.46 -4.93
C THR A 12 -10.53 -6.40 -5.55
N ASN A 13 -11.19 -5.62 -4.72
CA ASN A 13 -12.12 -4.58 -5.18
C ASN A 13 -11.43 -3.29 -5.68
N ARG A 14 -10.11 -3.28 -5.79
CA ARG A 14 -9.33 -2.11 -6.20
C ARG A 14 -9.75 -0.84 -5.45
N ALA A 15 -9.66 -0.90 -4.13
CA ALA A 15 -10.09 0.17 -3.22
C ALA A 15 -11.57 0.59 -3.43
N GLY A 16 -12.45 -0.38 -3.68
CA GLY A 16 -13.89 -0.17 -3.87
C GLY A 16 -14.32 0.19 -5.29
N THR A 17 -13.41 0.17 -6.26
CA THR A 17 -13.72 0.50 -7.67
C THR A 17 -14.32 -0.69 -8.42
N VAL A 18 -13.85 -1.91 -8.16
CA VAL A 18 -14.30 -3.14 -8.81
C VAL A 18 -15.32 -3.83 -7.91
N ARG A 19 -16.53 -4.02 -8.43
CA ARG A 19 -17.66 -4.61 -7.70
C ARG A 19 -18.23 -5.87 -8.37
N ILE A 20 -17.55 -6.39 -9.37
CA ILE A 20 -17.96 -7.59 -10.13
C ILE A 20 -17.18 -8.81 -9.63
N GLY A 21 -17.78 -10.00 -9.84
CA GLY A 21 -17.19 -11.28 -9.47
C GLY A 21 -17.15 -11.53 -7.97
N GLN A 22 -16.54 -12.65 -7.61
CA GLN A 22 -16.32 -12.99 -6.21
C GLN A 22 -15.25 -12.08 -5.61
N GLN A 23 -15.61 -11.40 -4.53
CA GLN A 23 -14.70 -10.51 -3.84
C GLN A 23 -13.85 -11.28 -2.83
N ALA A 24 -12.59 -10.86 -2.67
CA ALA A 24 -11.74 -11.38 -1.61
C ALA A 24 -12.31 -10.95 -0.24
N GLU A 25 -12.46 -11.91 0.64
CA GLU A 25 -12.79 -11.69 2.04
C GLU A 25 -11.50 -11.74 2.85
N ILE A 26 -11.11 -10.61 3.40
CA ILE A 26 -9.91 -10.50 4.23
C ILE A 26 -10.24 -9.78 5.53
N ASP A 27 -9.44 -10.04 6.54
CA ASP A 27 -9.43 -9.25 7.75
C ASP A 27 -8.74 -7.90 7.48
N ILE A 28 -9.54 -6.85 7.32
CA ILE A 28 -9.05 -5.50 7.02
C ILE A 28 -8.38 -4.82 8.22
N SER A 29 -8.40 -5.44 9.42
CA SER A 29 -7.64 -4.99 10.59
C SER A 29 -6.17 -5.38 10.52
N GLN A 30 -5.81 -6.27 9.59
CA GLN A 30 -4.42 -6.66 9.38
C GLN A 30 -3.59 -5.52 8.77
N PRO A 31 -2.29 -5.46 9.08
CA PRO A 31 -1.40 -4.50 8.48
C PRO A 31 -1.41 -4.53 6.95
N CYS A 32 -1.14 -3.39 6.33
CA CYS A 32 -0.98 -3.30 4.88
C CYS A 32 0.40 -2.74 4.54
N TYR A 33 1.20 -3.55 3.86
CA TYR A 33 2.58 -3.22 3.51
C TYR A 33 2.79 -2.78 2.06
N TYR A 34 1.74 -2.67 1.25
CA TYR A 34 1.87 -2.25 -0.16
C TYR A 34 2.66 -0.95 -0.34
N THR A 35 2.43 0.03 0.53
CA THR A 35 3.11 1.32 0.48
C THR A 35 4.58 1.28 0.89
N HIS A 36 5.04 0.15 1.44
CA HIS A 36 6.42 -0.02 1.89
C HIS A 36 7.36 -0.51 0.80
N TYR A 37 6.82 -1.02 -0.32
CA TYR A 37 7.63 -1.55 -1.41
C TYR A 37 7.16 -1.13 -2.80
N SER A 38 6.03 -0.45 -2.93
CA SER A 38 5.49 -0.05 -4.22
C SER A 38 4.88 1.35 -4.20
N MET A 39 4.94 2.02 -5.32
CA MET A 39 4.31 3.30 -5.62
C MET A 39 3.80 3.23 -7.06
N MET A 40 2.64 3.77 -7.32
CA MET A 40 2.15 3.94 -8.68
C MET A 40 2.40 5.38 -9.12
N ILE A 41 2.97 5.54 -10.31
CA ILE A 41 3.19 6.85 -10.93
C ILE A 41 2.49 6.84 -12.28
N ASP A 42 1.71 7.85 -12.56
CA ASP A 42 1.05 7.98 -13.86
C ASP A 42 1.86 8.83 -14.86
N TRP A 43 1.33 8.96 -16.07
CA TRP A 43 2.02 9.60 -17.18
C TRP A 43 2.29 11.11 -16.95
N ASN A 44 1.57 11.78 -16.08
CA ASN A 44 1.78 13.19 -15.76
C ASN A 44 2.66 13.38 -14.51
N GLY A 45 3.25 12.28 -14.00
CA GLY A 45 4.17 12.26 -12.88
C GLY A 45 3.50 12.25 -11.50
N ASN A 46 2.18 12.18 -11.41
CA ASN A 46 1.52 12.04 -10.11
C ASN A 46 1.81 10.66 -9.52
N ALA A 47 2.28 10.67 -8.29
CA ALA A 47 2.50 9.48 -7.49
C ALA A 47 1.31 9.22 -6.59
N TYR A 48 0.83 7.98 -6.59
CA TYR A 48 -0.32 7.53 -5.80
C TYR A 48 0.12 6.59 -4.68
N LEU A 49 -0.69 6.52 -3.64
CA LEU A 49 -0.39 5.78 -2.42
C LEU A 49 -0.06 4.30 -2.70
N CYS A 50 -0.84 3.64 -3.54
CA CYS A 50 -0.61 2.24 -3.90
C CYS A 50 -1.29 1.85 -5.23
N PRO A 51 -0.91 0.69 -5.82
CA PRO A 51 -1.51 0.19 -7.06
C PRO A 51 -3.00 -0.17 -6.97
N GLN A 52 -3.58 -0.25 -5.77
CA GLN A 52 -5.00 -0.52 -5.60
C GLN A 52 -5.88 0.72 -5.79
N ASP A 53 -5.30 1.92 -5.75
CA ASP A 53 -6.02 3.19 -5.92
C ASP A 53 -6.34 3.48 -7.40
N TRP A 54 -7.21 2.68 -8.00
CA TRP A 54 -7.60 2.84 -9.39
C TRP A 54 -8.38 4.12 -9.68
N GLN A 55 -9.04 4.68 -8.68
CA GLN A 55 -9.71 5.98 -8.82
C GLN A 55 -8.78 7.18 -8.64
N ARG A 56 -7.49 6.93 -8.32
CA ARG A 56 -6.49 7.98 -8.14
C ARG A 56 -6.91 9.02 -7.10
N ARG A 57 -7.49 8.56 -6.00
CA ARG A 57 -8.07 9.44 -4.95
C ARG A 57 -6.99 10.14 -4.15
N ARG A 58 -5.82 9.53 -4.01
CA ARG A 58 -4.77 10.08 -3.16
C ARG A 58 -3.46 10.26 -3.91
N ILE A 59 -3.21 11.51 -4.31
CA ILE A 59 -1.92 11.93 -4.86
C ILE A 59 -0.98 12.17 -3.69
N SER A 60 0.16 11.48 -3.68
CA SER A 60 1.19 11.56 -2.64
C SER A 60 2.34 12.48 -3.02
N GLY A 61 2.38 12.95 -4.26
CA GLY A 61 3.39 13.84 -4.78
C GLY A 61 3.45 13.81 -6.30
N ASN A 62 4.41 14.53 -6.88
CA ASN A 62 4.63 14.54 -8.33
C ASN A 62 6.13 14.51 -8.62
N VAL A 63 6.55 13.49 -9.38
CA VAL A 63 7.97 13.26 -9.70
C VAL A 63 8.50 14.17 -10.81
N MET A 64 7.64 14.96 -11.46
CA MET A 64 8.07 16.03 -12.37
C MET A 64 8.49 17.29 -11.58
N LEU A 65 8.04 17.43 -10.33
CA LEU A 65 8.30 18.59 -9.48
C LEU A 65 9.33 18.30 -8.38
N HIS A 66 9.42 17.06 -7.94
CA HIS A 66 10.29 16.60 -6.86
C HIS A 66 11.02 15.32 -7.23
N SER A 67 12.15 15.05 -6.60
CA SER A 67 12.82 13.76 -6.81
C SER A 67 11.95 12.60 -6.33
N LEU A 68 12.13 11.43 -6.94
CA LEU A 68 11.43 10.22 -6.52
C LEU A 68 11.62 9.94 -5.00
N MET A 69 12.84 10.18 -4.49
CA MET A 69 13.15 10.00 -3.08
C MET A 69 12.44 11.01 -2.18
N ASP A 70 12.29 12.26 -2.61
CA ASP A 70 11.54 13.26 -1.85
C ASP A 70 10.07 12.86 -1.74
N VAL A 71 9.47 12.39 -2.83
CA VAL A 71 8.09 11.87 -2.82
C VAL A 71 7.99 10.62 -1.95
N TRP A 72 8.89 9.65 -2.14
CA TRP A 72 8.90 8.38 -1.40
C TRP A 72 9.05 8.59 0.11
N THR A 73 9.87 9.55 0.52
CA THR A 73 10.19 9.82 1.92
C THR A 73 9.38 10.97 2.52
N SER A 74 8.36 11.43 1.81
CA SER A 74 7.51 12.53 2.26
C SER A 74 6.85 12.25 3.61
N LYS A 75 6.61 13.31 4.38
CA LYS A 75 5.93 13.21 5.68
C LYS A 75 4.57 12.54 5.56
N GLU A 76 3.86 12.82 4.49
CA GLU A 76 2.54 12.24 4.22
C GLU A 76 2.62 10.72 4.04
N LEU A 77 3.52 10.23 3.17
CA LEU A 77 3.69 8.79 2.98
C LEU A 77 4.21 8.08 4.24
N LYS A 78 5.08 8.73 5.01
CA LYS A 78 5.52 8.19 6.31
C LYS A 78 4.33 7.98 7.27
N GLN A 79 3.44 8.95 7.36
CA GLN A 79 2.25 8.85 8.21
C GLN A 79 1.30 7.73 7.72
N CYS A 80 1.09 7.63 6.40
CA CYS A 80 0.29 6.55 5.83
C CYS A 80 0.88 5.17 6.14
N ARG A 81 2.18 4.99 5.95
CA ARG A 81 2.87 3.73 6.26
C ARG A 81 2.77 3.36 7.72
N LYS A 82 2.92 4.32 8.62
CA LYS A 82 2.76 4.09 10.06
C LYS A 82 1.36 3.54 10.36
N LYS A 83 0.31 4.25 9.94
CA LYS A 83 -1.08 3.83 10.14
C LYS A 83 -1.36 2.46 9.55
N LEU A 84 -0.96 2.22 8.29
CA LEU A 84 -1.17 0.95 7.62
C LEU A 84 -0.37 -0.20 8.24
N GLY A 85 0.81 0.07 8.76
CA GLY A 85 1.63 -0.90 9.50
C GLY A 85 1.02 -1.27 10.86
N GLU A 86 0.22 -0.39 11.45
CA GLU A 86 -0.54 -0.60 12.68
C GLU A 86 -1.94 -1.23 12.44
N GLY A 87 -2.28 -1.54 11.17
CA GLY A 87 -3.57 -2.13 10.79
C GLY A 87 -4.70 -1.12 10.59
N SER A 88 -4.43 0.18 10.72
CA SER A 88 -5.46 1.20 10.48
C SER A 88 -5.62 1.50 8.99
N ARG A 89 -6.86 1.40 8.50
CA ARG A 89 -7.25 1.74 7.13
C ARG A 89 -8.25 2.91 7.09
N ASP A 90 -8.21 3.79 8.07
CA ASP A 90 -9.13 4.91 8.27
C ASP A 90 -8.88 6.11 7.34
N MET A 91 -8.30 5.86 6.18
CA MET A 91 -7.96 6.89 5.20
C MET A 91 -8.34 6.46 3.78
N GLU A 92 -8.64 7.43 2.92
CA GLU A 92 -8.77 7.20 1.49
C GLU A 92 -7.40 6.83 0.87
N PRO A 93 -7.35 5.85 -0.04
CA PRO A 93 -8.44 5.00 -0.56
C PRO A 93 -8.61 3.69 0.22
N CYS A 94 -7.98 3.55 1.38
CA CYS A 94 -7.84 2.29 2.11
C CYS A 94 -9.13 1.83 2.80
N GLN A 95 -10.04 2.75 3.14
CA GLN A 95 -11.29 2.45 3.84
C GLN A 95 -12.16 1.39 3.14
N GLY A 96 -12.22 1.44 1.83
CA GLY A 96 -13.02 0.50 1.03
C GLY A 96 -12.21 -0.64 0.41
N CYS A 97 -10.92 -0.76 0.74
CA CYS A 97 -10.02 -1.70 0.09
C CYS A 97 -10.05 -3.07 0.76
N ASN A 98 -10.22 -4.13 -0.02
CA ASN A 98 -10.14 -5.52 0.43
C ASN A 98 -8.87 -6.24 -0.03
N ALA A 99 -7.80 -5.53 -0.35
CA ALA A 99 -6.53 -6.17 -0.70
C ALA A 99 -5.83 -6.70 0.55
N ASP A 100 -5.32 -7.94 0.46
CA ASP A 100 -4.45 -8.50 1.49
C ASP A 100 -3.07 -7.85 1.40
N GLY A 101 -2.83 -6.91 2.30
CA GLY A 101 -1.58 -6.18 2.36
C GLY A 101 -0.46 -6.89 3.09
N THR A 102 -0.70 -8.08 3.67
CA THR A 102 0.30 -8.82 4.46
C THR A 102 1.17 -9.75 3.61
N LEU A 103 0.74 -10.10 2.39
CA LEU A 103 1.40 -11.07 1.53
C LEU A 103 2.86 -10.70 1.22
N HIS A 104 3.14 -9.43 1.03
CA HIS A 104 4.46 -8.91 0.69
C HIS A 104 4.76 -7.64 1.48
N GLY A 105 6.02 -7.23 1.50
CA GLY A 105 6.42 -5.93 2.03
C GLY A 105 6.78 -5.90 3.52
N TYR A 106 6.56 -6.95 4.29
CA TYR A 106 6.94 -7.00 5.70
C TYR A 106 8.45 -6.76 5.92
N LYS A 107 9.29 -7.39 5.09
CA LYS A 107 10.75 -7.16 5.15
C LYS A 107 11.11 -5.72 4.81
N HIS A 108 10.42 -5.12 3.84
CA HIS A 108 10.61 -3.71 3.49
C HIS A 108 10.16 -2.80 4.63
N LYS A 109 9.03 -3.12 5.28
CA LYS A 109 8.58 -2.39 6.47
C LYS A 109 9.67 -2.39 7.55
N ILE A 110 10.22 -3.55 7.90
CA ILE A 110 11.27 -3.66 8.92
C ILE A 110 12.52 -2.86 8.52
N ALA A 111 12.97 -2.99 7.27
CA ALA A 111 14.14 -2.27 6.78
C ALA A 111 13.99 -0.73 6.85
N TRP A 112 12.76 -0.23 6.72
CA TRP A 112 12.47 1.20 6.74
C TRP A 112 11.93 1.71 8.08
N ASP A 113 11.64 0.84 9.05
CA ASP A 113 11.06 1.24 10.34
C ASP A 113 11.92 2.27 11.07
N GLU A 114 13.22 2.09 11.09
CA GLU A 114 14.15 3.05 11.69
C GLU A 114 14.00 4.44 11.07
N TYR A 115 13.81 4.48 9.75
CA TYR A 115 13.64 5.73 9.01
C TYR A 115 12.28 6.39 9.27
N TYR A 116 11.20 5.58 9.37
CA TYR A 116 9.84 6.11 9.53
C TYR A 116 9.48 6.40 10.98
N LEU A 117 9.99 5.62 11.92
CA LEU A 117 9.63 5.71 13.34
C LEU A 117 10.68 6.48 14.18
N GLY A 118 11.86 6.72 13.62
CA GLY A 118 12.97 7.41 14.28
C GLY A 118 13.98 6.49 14.96
N PRO A 119 14.99 7.07 15.64
CA PRO A 119 16.20 6.34 16.06
C PRO A 119 16.01 5.33 17.19
N ASN A 120 14.85 5.23 17.79
CA ASN A 120 14.58 4.35 18.94
C ASN A 120 13.99 2.99 18.56
N VAL A 121 13.83 2.68 17.28
CA VAL A 121 13.38 1.36 16.85
C VAL A 121 14.58 0.41 16.79
N PRO A 122 14.56 -0.75 17.48
CA PRO A 122 15.64 -1.72 17.40
C PRO A 122 15.89 -2.11 15.94
N ARG A 123 17.14 -2.08 15.50
CA ARG A 123 17.50 -2.63 14.18
C ARG A 123 17.11 -4.10 14.16
N ALA A 124 16.21 -4.45 13.27
CA ALA A 124 16.03 -5.85 12.94
C ALA A 124 17.38 -6.38 12.44
N GLU A 125 17.80 -7.53 12.99
CA GLU A 125 19.05 -8.18 12.63
C GLU A 125 19.25 -8.15 11.12
N GLN A 126 20.44 -7.74 10.70
CA GLN A 126 20.80 -7.59 9.30
C GLN A 126 20.47 -8.89 8.56
N PHE A 127 19.49 -8.81 7.65
CA PHE A 127 19.16 -9.95 6.81
C PHE A 127 20.37 -10.25 5.92
N ALA A 128 21.08 -11.32 6.25
CA ALA A 128 22.05 -11.90 5.33
C ALA A 128 21.27 -12.33 4.08
N CYS A 129 21.55 -11.68 2.95
CA CYS A 129 21.17 -12.21 1.65
C CYS A 129 21.95 -13.52 1.45
N THR A 130 21.28 -14.64 1.64
CA THR A 130 21.69 -15.93 1.13
C THR A 130 20.95 -16.22 -0.14
#